data_d06cf5c5c2846690ffc9164c61ca3c84
#
_entry.id   d06cf5c5c2846690ffc9164c61ca3c84
#
_cell.length_a   1.000
_cell.length_b   1.000
_cell.length_c   1.000
_cell.angle_alpha   90.00
_cell.angle_beta   90.00
_cell.angle_gamma   90.00
#
_symmetry.space_group_name_H-M   'P 1'
#
loop_
_entity.id
_entity.type
_entity.pdbx_description
1 polymer ?
#
loop_
_entity_poly.entity_id
_entity_poly.type
_entity_poly.pdbx_seq_one_letter_code
_entity_poly.pdbx_strand_id
1 'polypeptide(L)'
;MEVEEFNNFSIEYTDKPFEGIFSHMYSKCGNKNPQACGLINILPSDKICNNASNVIIPNWKQHWFSFFGPNPFIIFDFQKLKISLSSYSLKTYSGNENYGHLQSWSVQGSNDGDNYSLINEQKENHDLNSCSAFKTYSFEKTEPFRYIKILMTGNNHAGSDFMVLRNVEFFGTLSL
;
A
#
# COMPACT_ATOMS: atom_id res chain seq x y z
N MET A 1 -16.82 6.77 -14.37
CA MET A 1 -15.64 7.64 -14.25
C MET A 1 -14.69 7.23 -15.36
N GLU A 2 -14.21 8.16 -16.12
CA GLU A 2 -13.30 7.88 -17.23
C GLU A 2 -11.88 7.76 -16.67
N VAL A 3 -11.21 6.65 -16.96
CA VAL A 3 -9.84 6.36 -16.49
C VAL A 3 -8.84 7.34 -17.08
N GLU A 4 -9.18 7.91 -18.24
CA GLU A 4 -8.41 8.93 -18.95
C GLU A 4 -8.11 10.19 -18.12
N GLU A 5 -8.97 10.54 -17.15
CA GLU A 5 -8.73 11.66 -16.23
C GLU A 5 -7.50 11.47 -15.35
N PHE A 6 -7.04 10.23 -15.19
CA PHE A 6 -5.86 9.90 -14.39
C PHE A 6 -4.58 9.76 -15.24
N ASN A 7 -4.69 9.84 -16.55
CA ASN A 7 -3.51 9.73 -17.42
C ASN A 7 -2.60 10.94 -17.24
N ASN A 8 -1.32 10.69 -17.00
CA ASN A 8 -0.31 11.70 -16.66
C ASN A 8 -0.59 12.52 -15.39
N PHE A 9 -1.50 12.03 -14.53
CA PHE A 9 -1.68 12.62 -13.21
C PHE A 9 -0.48 12.31 -12.33
N SER A 10 0.11 13.33 -11.71
CA SER A 10 1.29 13.20 -10.85
C SER A 10 1.08 13.90 -9.53
N ILE A 11 1.46 13.25 -8.46
CA ILE A 11 1.52 13.82 -7.11
C ILE A 11 2.75 13.29 -6.39
N GLU A 12 3.65 14.22 -6.05
CA GLU A 12 4.86 13.90 -5.30
C GLU A 12 4.63 14.13 -3.81
N TYR A 13 5.39 13.43 -2.98
CA TYR A 13 5.33 13.59 -1.53
C TYR A 13 5.79 14.98 -1.09
N THR A 14 4.96 15.68 -0.31
CA THR A 14 5.22 17.03 0.21
C THR A 14 4.86 17.13 1.70
N ASP A 15 5.46 16.29 2.54
CA ASP A 15 5.22 16.24 4.01
C ASP A 15 3.77 15.91 4.43
N LYS A 16 2.94 15.46 3.50
CA LYS A 16 1.56 15.02 3.74
C LYS A 16 1.42 13.53 3.42
N PRO A 17 1.65 12.64 4.39
CA PRO A 17 1.86 11.22 4.17
C PRO A 17 0.64 10.46 3.63
N PHE A 18 -0.56 11.04 3.68
CA PHE A 18 -1.81 10.41 3.23
C PHE A 18 -2.64 11.32 2.30
N GLU A 19 -1.99 12.23 1.56
CA GLU A 19 -2.60 13.05 0.51
C GLU A 19 -1.94 12.76 -0.84
N GLY A 20 -1.95 11.49 -1.27
CA GLY A 20 -1.35 10.99 -2.49
C GLY A 20 -2.36 10.47 -3.52
N ILE A 21 -1.95 9.47 -4.28
CA ILE A 21 -2.72 8.87 -5.37
C ILE A 21 -4.06 8.30 -4.90
N PHE A 22 -4.09 7.55 -3.79
CA PHE A 22 -5.32 6.93 -3.30
C PHE A 22 -6.28 7.97 -2.72
N SER A 23 -5.76 8.97 -2.01
CA SER A 23 -6.55 10.10 -1.53
C SER A 23 -7.19 10.87 -2.69
N HIS A 24 -6.46 11.10 -3.78
CA HIS A 24 -6.99 11.71 -4.99
C HIS A 24 -8.07 10.85 -5.65
N MET A 25 -7.80 9.55 -5.85
CA MET A 25 -8.79 8.60 -6.38
C MET A 25 -10.07 8.58 -5.54
N TYR A 26 -9.94 8.56 -4.20
CA TYR A 26 -11.07 8.58 -3.27
C TYR A 26 -11.93 9.84 -3.46
N SER A 27 -11.31 11.01 -3.55
CA SER A 27 -12.00 12.27 -3.80
C SER A 27 -12.73 12.26 -5.15
N LYS A 28 -12.08 11.80 -6.21
CA LYS A 28 -12.68 11.67 -7.55
C LYS A 28 -13.84 10.67 -7.58
N CYS A 29 -13.80 9.64 -6.75
CA CYS A 29 -14.89 8.67 -6.57
C CYS A 29 -16.08 9.22 -5.75
N GLY A 30 -16.13 10.51 -5.46
CA GLY A 30 -17.17 11.09 -4.61
C GLY A 30 -17.10 10.58 -3.17
N ASN A 31 -15.89 10.43 -2.64
CA ASN A 31 -15.58 9.92 -1.30
C ASN A 31 -16.04 8.46 -1.09
N LYS A 32 -15.93 7.65 -2.14
CA LYS A 32 -16.15 6.20 -2.08
C LYS A 32 -14.82 5.47 -2.29
N ASN A 33 -14.77 4.22 -1.82
CA ASN A 33 -13.59 3.38 -2.01
C ASN A 33 -13.25 3.28 -3.52
N PRO A 34 -12.01 3.61 -3.94
CA PRO A 34 -11.58 3.54 -5.34
C PRO A 34 -11.75 2.16 -5.98
N GLN A 35 -11.68 1.07 -5.19
CA GLN A 35 -11.99 -0.27 -5.68
C GLN A 35 -13.46 -0.40 -6.10
N ALA A 36 -14.38 0.16 -5.35
CA ALA A 36 -15.81 0.14 -5.72
C ALA A 36 -16.11 0.95 -6.98
N CYS A 37 -15.21 1.85 -7.37
CA CYS A 37 -15.29 2.63 -8.62
C CYS A 37 -14.55 1.96 -9.79
N GLY A 38 -13.92 0.79 -9.59
CA GLY A 38 -13.18 0.06 -10.62
C GLY A 38 -11.84 0.69 -11.03
N LEU A 39 -11.30 1.61 -10.25
CA LEU A 39 -10.01 2.25 -10.53
C LEU A 39 -8.81 1.39 -10.12
N ILE A 40 -8.98 0.59 -9.08
CA ILE A 40 -7.95 -0.27 -8.52
C ILE A 40 -8.60 -1.53 -7.96
N ASN A 41 -7.84 -2.63 -7.90
CA ASN A 41 -8.25 -3.83 -7.21
C ASN A 41 -7.20 -4.21 -6.16
N ILE A 42 -7.63 -4.47 -4.93
CA ILE A 42 -6.77 -4.83 -3.81
C ILE A 42 -6.84 -6.34 -3.59
N LEU A 43 -5.70 -7.00 -3.69
CA LEU A 43 -5.56 -8.45 -3.65
C LEU A 43 -4.69 -8.85 -2.46
N PRO A 44 -5.28 -9.17 -1.30
CA PRO A 44 -4.53 -9.68 -0.15
C PRO A 44 -4.13 -11.15 -0.35
N SER A 45 -3.09 -11.58 0.37
CA SER A 45 -2.61 -12.97 0.37
C SER A 45 -3.65 -13.99 0.85
N ASP A 46 -4.61 -13.55 1.65
CA ASP A 46 -5.76 -14.34 2.07
C ASP A 46 -7.05 -13.51 2.03
N LYS A 47 -8.19 -14.18 2.01
CA LYS A 47 -9.51 -13.55 1.91
C LYS A 47 -10.32 -13.64 3.20
N ILE A 48 -9.68 -13.99 4.31
CA ILE A 48 -10.38 -14.18 5.61
C ILE A 48 -10.88 -12.84 6.11
N CYS A 49 -10.03 -11.81 6.08
CA CYS A 49 -10.44 -10.43 6.36
C CYS A 49 -10.77 -9.71 5.05
N ASN A 50 -12.04 -9.59 4.72
CA ASN A 50 -12.52 -8.99 3.48
C ASN A 50 -12.50 -7.44 3.43
N ASN A 51 -11.73 -6.81 4.33
CA ASN A 51 -11.62 -5.36 4.44
C ASN A 51 -10.29 -4.79 3.94
N ALA A 52 -9.46 -5.58 3.26
CA ALA A 52 -8.15 -5.16 2.76
C ALA A 52 -8.23 -3.91 1.86
N SER A 53 -9.29 -3.77 1.06
CA SER A 53 -9.49 -2.60 0.20
C SER A 53 -9.67 -1.29 0.97
N ASN A 54 -9.93 -1.33 2.26
CA ASN A 54 -10.09 -0.13 3.07
C ASN A 54 -8.75 0.52 3.47
N VAL A 55 -7.61 -0.16 3.30
CA VAL A 55 -6.29 0.43 3.60
C VAL A 55 -5.95 1.65 2.74
N ILE A 56 -6.63 1.82 1.59
CA ILE A 56 -6.49 2.97 0.71
C ILE A 56 -7.53 4.07 0.95
N ILE A 57 -8.41 3.92 1.96
CA ILE A 57 -9.40 4.95 2.31
C ILE A 57 -8.74 5.95 3.27
N PRO A 58 -8.72 7.25 2.93
CA PRO A 58 -8.21 8.27 3.83
C PRO A 58 -8.93 8.24 5.19
N ASN A 59 -8.17 8.36 6.26
CA ASN A 59 -8.69 8.38 7.64
C ASN A 59 -9.46 7.14 8.11
N TRP A 60 -9.29 5.99 7.43
CA TRP A 60 -9.86 4.73 7.90
C TRP A 60 -9.36 4.42 9.32
N LYS A 61 -10.26 4.08 10.25
CA LYS A 61 -9.96 3.96 11.69
C LYS A 61 -9.67 2.53 12.16
N GLN A 62 -10.04 1.53 11.34
CA GLN A 62 -9.74 0.14 11.61
C GLN A 62 -8.42 -0.27 10.95
N HIS A 63 -8.18 -1.55 10.82
CA HIS A 63 -7.02 -2.11 10.15
C HIS A 63 -7.40 -3.42 9.43
N TRP A 64 -6.61 -3.75 8.43
CA TRP A 64 -6.58 -5.07 7.83
C TRP A 64 -5.45 -5.87 8.45
N PHE A 65 -5.65 -7.17 8.62
CA PHE A 65 -4.58 -8.11 8.93
C PHE A 65 -4.69 -9.35 8.05
N SER A 66 -3.54 -9.91 7.65
CA SER A 66 -3.47 -11.21 7.03
C SER A 66 -3.64 -12.29 8.10
N PHE A 67 -4.09 -13.47 7.69
CA PHE A 67 -4.02 -14.63 8.56
C PHE A 67 -2.57 -15.11 8.70
N PHE A 68 -2.28 -15.98 9.68
CA PHE A 68 -0.96 -16.57 9.86
C PHE A 68 -0.59 -17.41 8.64
N GLY A 69 0.60 -17.22 8.13
CA GLY A 69 1.12 -17.95 6.99
C GLY A 69 2.41 -17.33 6.46
N PRO A 70 3.22 -18.09 5.73
CA PRO A 70 4.50 -17.59 5.24
C PRO A 70 4.31 -16.47 4.21
N ASN A 71 5.10 -15.42 4.37
CA ASN A 71 5.18 -14.32 3.41
C ASN A 71 3.84 -13.67 3.03
N PRO A 72 3.06 -13.15 4.00
CA PRO A 72 1.82 -12.46 3.69
C PRO A 72 2.09 -11.21 2.85
N PHE A 73 1.13 -10.88 1.97
CA PHE A 73 1.25 -9.75 1.06
C PHE A 73 -0.10 -9.06 0.81
N ILE A 74 0.00 -7.87 0.25
CA ILE A 74 -1.11 -7.14 -0.35
C ILE A 74 -0.66 -6.57 -1.71
N ILE A 75 -1.47 -6.78 -2.75
CA ILE A 75 -1.20 -6.30 -4.10
C ILE A 75 -2.22 -5.21 -4.45
N PHE A 76 -1.73 -4.14 -5.05
CA PHE A 76 -2.47 -3.02 -5.61
C PHE A 76 -2.44 -3.13 -7.13
N ASP A 77 -3.53 -3.65 -7.74
CA ASP A 77 -3.68 -3.75 -9.19
C ASP A 77 -4.38 -2.50 -9.74
N PHE A 78 -3.66 -1.66 -10.40
CA PHE A 78 -4.13 -0.40 -11.00
C PHE A 78 -5.01 -0.60 -12.24
N GLN A 79 -5.35 -1.85 -12.59
CA GLN A 79 -6.26 -2.21 -13.68
C GLN A 79 -5.77 -1.71 -15.05
N LYS A 80 -6.36 -0.64 -15.56
CA LYS A 80 -6.00 -0.01 -16.83
C LYS A 80 -4.85 1.00 -16.69
N LEU A 81 -4.54 1.41 -15.47
CA LEU A 81 -3.49 2.37 -15.16
C LEU A 81 -2.20 1.66 -14.77
N LYS A 82 -1.11 2.40 -14.83
CA LYS A 82 0.19 2.07 -14.25
C LYS A 82 0.66 3.20 -13.36
N ILE A 83 1.51 2.89 -12.40
CA ILE A 83 2.13 3.88 -11.53
C ILE A 83 3.66 3.84 -11.67
N SER A 84 4.26 5.00 -11.92
CA SER A 84 5.68 5.24 -11.67
C SER A 84 5.81 5.77 -10.26
N LEU A 85 6.18 4.86 -9.34
CA LEU A 85 6.18 5.13 -7.90
C LEU A 85 7.45 5.88 -7.49
N SER A 86 7.32 6.93 -6.68
CA SER A 86 8.45 7.69 -6.11
C SER A 86 8.51 7.65 -4.59
N SER A 87 7.37 7.41 -3.94
CA SER A 87 7.30 7.25 -2.48
C SER A 87 6.06 6.46 -2.09
N TYR A 88 6.10 5.87 -0.92
CA TYR A 88 4.92 5.29 -0.29
C TYR A 88 4.88 5.59 1.20
N SER A 89 3.68 5.73 1.75
CA SER A 89 3.45 5.88 3.19
C SER A 89 2.72 4.66 3.72
N LEU A 90 3.17 4.18 4.87
CA LEU A 90 2.49 3.15 5.64
C LEU A 90 2.08 3.71 6.99
N LYS A 91 0.90 3.32 7.46
CA LYS A 91 0.44 3.51 8.83
C LYS A 91 0.08 2.17 9.44
N THR A 92 0.64 1.91 10.61
CA THR A 92 0.31 0.73 11.39
C THR A 92 -0.97 0.91 12.21
N TYR A 93 -1.46 -0.15 12.82
CA TYR A 93 -2.65 -0.12 13.68
C TYR A 93 -2.36 0.46 15.08
N SER A 94 -3.37 0.51 15.93
CA SER A 94 -3.30 1.10 17.27
C SER A 94 -2.78 0.14 18.36
N GLY A 95 -2.02 -0.89 17.98
CA GLY A 95 -1.35 -1.79 18.93
C GLY A 95 -0.19 -1.13 19.65
N ASN A 96 0.18 -1.67 20.81
CA ASN A 96 1.33 -1.21 21.58
C ASN A 96 2.65 -1.58 20.89
N GLU A 97 3.74 -0.97 21.34
CA GLU A 97 5.09 -1.33 20.93
C GLU A 97 5.36 -2.85 21.10
N ASN A 98 6.13 -3.42 20.18
CA ASN A 98 6.46 -4.85 20.11
C ASN A 98 5.26 -5.80 19.91
N TYR A 99 4.16 -5.28 19.37
CA TYR A 99 3.04 -6.10 18.88
C TYR A 99 3.20 -6.43 17.39
N GLY A 100 2.13 -6.74 16.69
CA GLY A 100 2.14 -7.19 15.29
C GLY A 100 2.50 -6.12 14.24
N HIS A 101 3.31 -5.11 14.59
CA HIS A 101 3.76 -4.08 13.66
C HIS A 101 4.76 -4.66 12.65
N LEU A 102 4.63 -4.21 11.40
CA LEU A 102 5.50 -4.63 10.31
C LEU A 102 6.96 -4.24 10.58
N GLN A 103 7.89 -5.19 10.42
CA GLN A 103 9.30 -5.01 10.71
C GLN A 103 10.20 -5.19 9.48
N SER A 104 9.91 -6.17 8.65
CA SER A 104 10.66 -6.43 7.43
C SER A 104 9.72 -6.67 6.27
N TRP A 105 9.91 -5.92 5.18
CA TRP A 105 9.07 -6.03 3.98
C TRP A 105 9.81 -5.56 2.73
N SER A 106 9.30 -5.95 1.58
CA SER A 106 9.67 -5.40 0.29
C SER A 106 8.48 -4.80 -0.43
N VAL A 107 8.74 -3.75 -1.20
CA VAL A 107 7.81 -3.20 -2.19
C VAL A 107 8.32 -3.62 -3.56
N GLN A 108 7.45 -4.20 -4.36
CA GLN A 108 7.79 -4.81 -5.64
C GLN A 108 6.81 -4.37 -6.71
N GLY A 109 7.27 -4.22 -7.95
CA GLY A 109 6.45 -3.84 -9.11
C GLY A 109 6.39 -4.94 -10.16
N SER A 110 5.24 -5.04 -10.85
CA SER A 110 5.04 -5.99 -11.95
C SER A 110 4.09 -5.41 -13.00
N ASN A 111 4.21 -5.87 -14.24
CA ASN A 111 3.28 -5.56 -15.32
C ASN A 111 2.43 -6.77 -15.76
N ASP A 112 2.80 -7.98 -15.37
CA ASP A 112 2.08 -9.22 -15.69
C ASP A 112 1.38 -9.88 -14.48
N GLY A 113 1.73 -9.44 -13.25
CA GLY A 113 1.19 -9.98 -12.00
C GLY A 113 1.92 -11.23 -11.48
N ASP A 114 2.88 -11.76 -12.23
CA ASP A 114 3.64 -12.97 -11.90
C ASP A 114 5.11 -12.65 -11.63
N ASN A 115 5.75 -11.87 -12.50
CA ASN A 115 7.16 -11.49 -12.41
C ASN A 115 7.29 -10.13 -11.71
N TYR A 116 7.82 -10.12 -10.50
CA TYR A 116 7.98 -8.92 -9.68
C TYR A 116 9.43 -8.49 -9.58
N SER A 117 9.68 -7.19 -9.80
CA SER A 117 10.97 -6.53 -9.58
C SER A 117 10.98 -5.80 -8.25
N LEU A 118 12.09 -5.87 -7.51
CA LEU A 118 12.26 -5.14 -6.25
C LEU A 118 12.32 -3.64 -6.52
N ILE A 119 11.53 -2.87 -5.77
CA ILE A 119 11.53 -1.41 -5.78
C ILE A 119 12.22 -0.87 -4.52
N ASN A 120 11.80 -1.35 -3.36
CA ASN A 120 12.31 -0.92 -2.06
C ASN A 120 12.26 -2.07 -1.07
N GLU A 121 13.21 -2.12 -0.15
CA GLU A 121 13.26 -3.12 0.90
C GLU A 121 13.56 -2.47 2.25
N GLN A 122 12.85 -2.92 3.28
CA GLN A 122 13.08 -2.55 4.67
C GLN A 122 13.37 -3.83 5.47
N LYS A 123 14.46 -3.82 6.23
CA LYS A 123 14.89 -4.95 7.08
C LYS A 123 15.02 -4.46 8.51
N GLU A 124 14.44 -5.21 9.44
CA GLU A 124 14.51 -4.91 10.87
C GLU A 124 14.19 -3.43 11.18
N ASN A 125 13.20 -2.89 10.47
CA ASN A 125 12.81 -1.48 10.56
C ASN A 125 11.91 -1.27 11.77
N HIS A 126 12.20 -0.24 12.57
CA HIS A 126 11.46 0.08 13.80
C HIS A 126 10.52 1.30 13.65
N ASP A 127 10.46 1.95 12.49
CA ASP A 127 9.67 3.17 12.27
C ASP A 127 8.17 3.00 12.56
N LEU A 128 7.65 1.77 12.39
CA LEU A 128 6.24 1.45 12.62
C LEU A 128 5.97 0.77 13.96
N ASN A 129 6.98 0.60 14.83
CA ASN A 129 6.85 -0.16 16.08
C ASN A 129 6.22 0.63 17.22
N SER A 130 5.10 1.31 16.97
CA SER A 130 4.32 1.98 18.03
C SER A 130 2.88 2.23 17.58
N CYS A 131 2.02 2.56 18.53
CA CYS A 131 0.60 2.82 18.30
C CYS A 131 0.35 3.84 17.18
N SER A 132 -0.30 3.42 16.11
CA SER A 132 -0.65 4.26 14.96
C SER A 132 0.53 4.99 14.30
N ALA A 133 1.74 4.49 14.48
CA ALA A 133 2.93 5.04 13.82
C ALA A 133 2.79 5.03 12.31
N PHE A 134 3.39 5.99 11.65
CA PHE A 134 3.42 6.08 10.20
C PHE A 134 4.79 6.59 9.74
N LYS A 135 5.14 6.21 8.50
CA LYS A 135 6.37 6.66 7.86
C LYS A 135 6.20 6.70 6.36
N THR A 136 6.85 7.66 5.72
CA THR A 136 6.99 7.73 4.27
C THR A 136 8.40 7.34 3.87
N TYR A 137 8.49 6.49 2.85
CA TYR A 137 9.74 6.00 2.26
C TYR A 137 9.84 6.51 0.83
N SER A 138 10.88 7.28 0.54
CA SER A 138 11.13 7.88 -0.77
C SER A 138 12.35 7.25 -1.43
N PHE A 139 12.31 7.11 -2.75
CA PHE A 139 13.36 6.52 -3.57
C PHE A 139 13.32 7.11 -4.98
N GLU A 140 14.25 6.72 -5.84
CA GLU A 140 14.24 7.10 -7.25
C GLU A 140 12.94 6.61 -7.93
N LYS A 141 12.30 7.49 -8.70
CA LYS A 141 11.04 7.18 -9.38
C LYS A 141 11.22 5.96 -10.31
N THR A 142 10.32 5.01 -10.17
CA THR A 142 10.35 3.76 -10.95
C THR A 142 9.89 3.96 -12.39
N GLU A 143 10.15 2.96 -13.22
CA GLU A 143 9.35 2.73 -14.42
C GLU A 143 7.87 2.45 -14.06
N PRO A 144 6.93 2.54 -15.03
CA PRO A 144 5.51 2.33 -14.73
C PRO A 144 5.16 0.86 -14.55
N PHE A 145 4.53 0.53 -13.40
CA PHE A 145 4.02 -0.80 -13.07
C PHE A 145 2.51 -0.78 -12.91
N ARG A 146 1.84 -1.83 -13.40
CA ARG A 146 0.42 -2.07 -13.15
C ARG A 146 0.16 -2.59 -11.73
N TYR A 147 1.02 -3.48 -11.26
CA TYR A 147 0.90 -4.12 -9.94
C TYR A 147 1.99 -3.63 -9.02
N ILE A 148 1.61 -3.18 -7.83
CA ILE A 148 2.54 -2.93 -6.73
C ILE A 148 2.20 -3.91 -5.62
N LYS A 149 3.19 -4.64 -5.13
CA LYS A 149 3.05 -5.61 -4.04
C LYS A 149 3.85 -5.16 -2.82
N ILE A 150 3.22 -5.16 -1.66
CA ILE A 150 3.90 -5.09 -0.36
C ILE A 150 3.92 -6.50 0.20
N LEU A 151 5.12 -7.05 0.36
CA LEU A 151 5.38 -8.42 0.81
C LEU A 151 6.13 -8.38 2.14
N MET A 152 5.60 -8.99 3.17
CA MET A 152 6.31 -9.19 4.44
C MET A 152 7.41 -10.23 4.25
N THR A 153 8.65 -9.89 4.60
CA THR A 153 9.84 -10.71 4.34
C THR A 153 10.48 -11.30 5.59
N GLY A 154 9.91 -11.05 6.75
CA GLY A 154 10.34 -11.57 8.04
C GLY A 154 9.24 -11.41 9.07
N ASN A 155 9.42 -11.94 10.27
CA ASN A 155 8.44 -11.80 11.34
C ASN A 155 8.17 -10.33 11.69
N ASN A 156 6.97 -10.05 12.18
CA ASN A 156 6.63 -8.75 12.73
C ASN A 156 7.29 -8.54 14.12
N HIS A 157 7.11 -7.38 14.74
CA HIS A 157 7.72 -7.05 16.03
C HIS A 157 7.25 -7.96 17.19
N ALA A 158 6.15 -8.68 17.03
CA ALA A 158 5.70 -9.70 17.99
C ALA A 158 6.33 -11.09 17.75
N GLY A 159 7.21 -11.24 16.77
CA GLY A 159 7.79 -12.52 16.39
C GLY A 159 6.83 -13.42 15.59
N SER A 160 5.76 -12.88 15.03
CA SER A 160 4.70 -13.62 14.32
C SER A 160 4.75 -13.36 12.81
N ASP A 161 4.10 -14.21 12.04
CA ASP A 161 4.09 -14.23 10.57
C ASP A 161 2.80 -13.65 9.94
N PHE A 162 2.10 -12.75 10.63
CA PHE A 162 0.96 -12.02 10.08
C PHE A 162 1.29 -10.53 9.83
N MET A 163 0.72 -9.99 8.77
CA MET A 163 0.86 -8.58 8.40
C MET A 163 -0.35 -7.78 8.89
N VAL A 164 -0.11 -6.61 9.47
CA VAL A 164 -1.14 -5.65 9.86
C VAL A 164 -0.87 -4.30 9.22
N LEU A 165 -1.86 -3.74 8.54
CA LEU A 165 -1.81 -2.40 7.94
C LEU A 165 -3.11 -1.65 8.21
N ARG A 166 -2.98 -0.37 8.54
CA ARG A 166 -4.13 0.54 8.69
C ARG A 166 -4.34 1.39 7.45
N ASN A 167 -3.33 2.15 7.02
CA ASN A 167 -3.40 2.93 5.81
C ASN A 167 -2.14 2.76 4.96
N VAL A 168 -2.35 2.81 3.66
CA VAL A 168 -1.32 2.84 2.64
C VAL A 168 -1.60 4.02 1.72
N GLU A 169 -0.56 4.76 1.34
CA GLU A 169 -0.65 5.81 0.33
C GLU A 169 0.54 5.71 -0.62
N PHE A 170 0.33 6.05 -1.87
CA PHE A 170 1.35 6.07 -2.91
C PHE A 170 1.50 7.46 -3.52
N PHE A 171 2.74 7.77 -3.93
CA PHE A 171 3.11 9.02 -4.60
C PHE A 171 3.89 8.70 -5.87
N GLY A 172 3.64 9.47 -6.91
CA GLY A 172 4.25 9.25 -8.21
C GLY A 172 3.34 9.69 -9.34
N THR A 173 3.53 9.09 -10.52
CA THR A 173 2.78 9.44 -11.74
C THR A 173 1.95 8.26 -12.21
N LEU A 174 0.66 8.49 -12.47
CA LEU A 174 -0.21 7.54 -13.14
C LEU A 174 -0.14 7.73 -14.67
N SER A 175 -0.20 6.63 -15.41
CA SER A 175 -0.30 6.57 -16.86
C SER A 175 -1.22 5.45 -17.32
N LEU A 176 -1.72 5.52 -18.55
CA LEU A 176 -2.44 4.42 -19.22
C LEU A 176 -1.47 3.38 -19.77
#